data_90ae2d97981afa4a7110da8a598e829f
#
_entry.id   90ae2d97981afa4a7110da8a598e829f
#
_cell.length_a   1.000
_cell.length_b   1.000
_cell.length_c   1.000
_cell.angle_alpha   90.00
_cell.angle_beta   90.00
_cell.angle_gamma   90.00
#
_symmetry.space_group_name_H-M   'P 1'
#
loop_
_entity.id
_entity.type
_entity.pdbx_description
1 polymer ?
#
loop_
_entity_poly.entity_id
_entity_poly.type
_entity_poly.pdbx_seq_one_letter_code
_entity_poly.pdbx_strand_id
1 'polypeptide(L)'
;TPEEVQAHLDHGDPYVIRQKMPLVGETTFYDVLHGSVTIPNTELEDQVLLKRDGMPTYNFANVIDDHLMRVSHIIRGTEFITSTPKHVLLYEAFGWEPPVFVHLAPVMGRDDATGKTSKLSKRHGATSFDDLVKMGYPAAAIVNYVALLGWSPKTTNQEVFSMDELIEAFSIEGLSKSPAVFDYDKLGWMSGEYFKAM
;
A
#
# COMPACT_ATOMS: atom_id res chain seq x y z
N THR A 1 26.54 20.64 19.48
CA THR A 1 26.82 21.86 18.68
C THR A 1 27.26 21.44 17.27
N PRO A 2 27.25 22.35 16.25
CA PRO A 2 27.82 22.06 14.92
C PRO A 2 29.30 21.67 14.97
N GLU A 3 30.06 22.27 15.89
CA GLU A 3 31.49 21.99 16.09
C GLU A 3 31.72 20.57 16.61
N GLU A 4 30.90 20.10 17.56
CA GLU A 4 30.97 18.72 18.07
C GLU A 4 30.63 17.72 16.96
N VAL A 5 29.58 18.00 16.17
CA VAL A 5 29.21 17.16 15.02
C VAL A 5 30.37 17.07 14.03
N GLN A 6 31.01 18.20 13.70
CA GLN A 6 32.15 18.21 12.76
C GLN A 6 33.34 17.41 13.34
N ALA A 7 33.63 17.53 14.64
CA ALA A 7 34.68 16.76 15.29
C ALA A 7 34.46 15.25 15.22
N HIS A 8 33.21 14.78 15.41
CA HIS A 8 32.86 13.38 15.26
C HIS A 8 32.99 12.89 13.81
N LEU A 9 32.57 13.73 12.83
CA LEU A 9 32.73 13.42 11.42
C LEU A 9 34.22 13.31 11.01
N ASP A 10 35.05 14.25 11.48
CA ASP A 10 36.51 14.27 11.19
C ASP A 10 37.22 13.07 11.85
N HIS A 11 36.71 12.59 13.00
CA HIS A 11 37.21 11.39 13.68
C HIS A 11 36.75 10.08 13.00
N GLY A 12 35.73 10.14 12.12
CA GLY A 12 35.19 8.95 11.45
C GLY A 12 34.24 8.12 12.33
N ASP A 13 33.63 8.76 13.33
CA ASP A 13 32.69 8.07 14.22
C ASP A 13 31.44 7.64 13.45
N PRO A 14 30.89 6.45 13.73
CA PRO A 14 29.68 5.97 13.05
C PRO A 14 28.46 6.80 13.44
N TYR A 15 27.70 7.25 12.43
CA TYR A 15 26.49 8.04 12.61
C TYR A 15 25.32 7.53 11.78
N VAL A 16 24.13 8.08 12.04
CA VAL A 16 22.92 7.94 11.22
C VAL A 16 22.38 9.33 10.90
N ILE A 17 21.71 9.46 9.76
CA ILE A 17 20.97 10.70 9.45
C ILE A 17 19.51 10.49 9.79
N ARG A 18 18.93 11.41 10.56
CA ARG A 18 17.52 11.42 10.94
C ARG A 18 16.79 12.61 10.31
N GLN A 19 15.55 12.37 9.94
CA GLN A 19 14.61 13.46 9.63
C GLN A 19 14.19 14.12 10.94
N LYS A 20 14.43 15.42 11.03
CA LYS A 20 13.94 16.22 12.17
C LYS A 20 12.49 16.61 11.94
N MET A 21 11.60 16.10 12.77
CA MET A 21 10.18 16.43 12.70
C MET A 21 9.87 17.80 13.29
N PRO A 22 8.87 18.52 12.75
CA PRO A 22 8.35 19.72 13.41
C PRO A 22 7.79 19.38 14.80
N LEU A 23 8.08 20.21 15.80
CA LEU A 23 7.65 19.98 17.19
C LEU A 23 6.24 20.49 17.48
N VAL A 24 5.66 21.30 16.57
CA VAL A 24 4.35 21.94 16.69
C VAL A 24 3.60 21.91 15.37
N GLY A 25 2.30 22.16 15.41
CA GLY A 25 1.44 22.16 14.23
C GLY A 25 1.00 20.76 13.83
N GLU A 26 0.54 20.65 12.62
CA GLU A 26 -0.02 19.42 12.05
C GLU A 26 0.38 19.28 10.58
N THR A 27 0.45 18.04 10.10
CA THR A 27 0.69 17.72 8.69
C THR A 27 -0.57 17.10 8.10
N THR A 28 -1.05 17.69 7.01
CA THR A 28 -2.25 17.25 6.29
C THR A 28 -1.87 16.74 4.90
N PHE A 29 -2.45 15.62 4.50
CA PHE A 29 -2.40 15.13 3.11
C PHE A 29 -3.80 14.71 2.66
N TYR A 30 -3.99 14.67 1.35
CA TYR A 30 -5.23 14.16 0.76
C TYR A 30 -5.04 12.73 0.29
N ASP A 31 -5.94 11.86 0.72
CA ASP A 31 -6.05 10.48 0.27
C ASP A 31 -7.34 10.29 -0.53
N VAL A 32 -7.26 9.61 -1.68
CA VAL A 32 -8.43 9.43 -2.56
C VAL A 32 -9.59 8.73 -1.86
N LEU A 33 -9.29 7.76 -0.99
CA LEU A 33 -10.32 6.99 -0.30
C LEU A 33 -10.71 7.59 1.05
N HIS A 34 -9.77 8.19 1.77
CA HIS A 34 -9.99 8.66 3.14
C HIS A 34 -10.25 10.17 3.22
N GLY A 35 -10.06 10.92 2.11
CA GLY A 35 -10.18 12.38 2.10
C GLY A 35 -8.97 13.05 2.76
N SER A 36 -9.18 14.23 3.35
CA SER A 36 -8.13 14.92 4.09
C SER A 36 -7.81 14.19 5.40
N VAL A 37 -6.56 13.78 5.54
CA VAL A 37 -6.02 13.14 6.76
C VAL A 37 -5.03 14.09 7.39
N THR A 38 -5.29 14.48 8.64
CA THR A 38 -4.47 15.41 9.41
C THR A 38 -3.93 14.71 10.65
N ILE A 39 -2.62 14.79 10.86
CA ILE A 39 -1.93 14.19 12.02
C ILE A 39 -1.11 15.27 12.74
N PRO A 40 -1.26 15.43 14.06
CA PRO A 40 -0.43 16.34 14.84
C PRO A 40 1.06 15.99 14.72
N ASN A 41 1.91 16.98 14.48
CA ASN A 41 3.36 16.74 14.34
C ASN A 41 3.99 16.19 15.62
N THR A 42 3.36 16.42 16.77
CA THR A 42 3.79 15.85 18.07
C THR A 42 3.67 14.31 18.13
N GLU A 43 2.91 13.69 17.22
CA GLU A 43 2.79 12.23 17.09
C GLU A 43 3.84 11.64 16.13
N LEU A 44 4.60 12.51 15.45
CA LEU A 44 5.61 12.08 14.48
C LEU A 44 6.97 11.98 15.18
N GLU A 45 7.55 10.78 15.18
CA GLU A 45 8.90 10.57 15.67
C GLU A 45 9.95 10.81 14.59
N ASP A 46 11.11 11.35 14.97
CA ASP A 46 12.27 11.47 14.11
C ASP A 46 12.67 10.09 13.57
N GLN A 47 12.58 9.92 12.25
CA GLN A 47 12.93 8.64 11.62
C GLN A 47 14.36 8.66 11.08
N VAL A 48 15.02 7.49 11.09
CA VAL A 48 16.31 7.33 10.44
C VAL A 48 16.11 7.34 8.92
N LEU A 49 16.85 8.19 8.22
CA LEU A 49 16.89 8.27 6.75
C LEU A 49 18.01 7.41 6.19
N LEU A 50 19.25 7.60 6.71
CA LEU A 50 20.40 6.81 6.33
C LEU A 50 20.96 6.05 7.55
N LYS A 51 21.22 4.77 7.36
CA LYS A 51 21.86 3.89 8.35
C LYS A 51 23.38 4.11 8.36
N ARG A 52 24.06 3.53 9.38
CA ARG A 52 25.53 3.59 9.52
C ARG A 52 26.31 3.07 8.32
N ASP A 53 25.75 2.11 7.60
CA ASP A 53 26.32 1.52 6.40
C ASP A 53 26.10 2.36 5.13
N GLY A 54 25.49 3.55 5.27
CA GLY A 54 25.14 4.43 4.16
C GLY A 54 23.90 4.02 3.40
N MET A 55 23.27 2.90 3.76
CA MET A 55 22.04 2.45 3.11
C MET A 55 20.83 3.25 3.60
N PRO A 56 19.95 3.71 2.70
CA PRO A 56 18.71 4.38 3.10
C PRO A 56 17.77 3.41 3.79
N THR A 57 16.89 3.97 4.63
CA THR A 57 15.72 3.24 5.13
C THR A 57 14.62 3.23 4.06
N TYR A 58 13.65 2.32 4.21
CA TYR A 58 12.49 2.26 3.33
C TYR A 58 11.79 3.62 3.21
N ASN A 59 11.53 4.29 4.33
CA ASN A 59 10.81 5.57 4.35
C ASN A 59 11.55 6.72 3.65
N PHE A 60 12.86 6.61 3.45
CA PHE A 60 13.63 7.58 2.68
C PHE A 60 13.72 7.16 1.20
N ALA A 61 14.08 5.90 0.96
CA ALA A 61 14.26 5.38 -0.38
C ALA A 61 12.99 5.50 -1.23
N ASN A 62 11.81 5.15 -0.67
CA ASN A 62 10.57 5.19 -1.43
C ASN A 62 10.21 6.61 -1.91
N VAL A 63 10.44 7.65 -1.10
CA VAL A 63 10.16 9.04 -1.50
C VAL A 63 11.07 9.47 -2.66
N ILE A 64 12.36 9.11 -2.59
CA ILE A 64 13.34 9.43 -3.64
C ILE A 64 13.02 8.67 -4.93
N ASP A 65 12.78 7.35 -4.82
CA ASP A 65 12.51 6.49 -5.96
C ASP A 65 11.19 6.88 -6.64
N ASP A 66 10.13 7.08 -5.87
CA ASP A 66 8.83 7.50 -6.39
C ASP A 66 8.91 8.82 -7.16
N HIS A 67 9.66 9.80 -6.64
CA HIS A 67 9.88 11.07 -7.33
C HIS A 67 10.71 10.89 -8.61
N LEU A 68 11.87 10.23 -8.53
CA LEU A 68 12.77 10.06 -9.68
C LEU A 68 12.17 9.17 -10.78
N MET A 69 11.38 8.17 -10.39
CA MET A 69 10.63 7.29 -11.32
C MET A 69 9.33 7.93 -11.81
N ARG A 70 8.97 9.12 -11.33
CA ARG A 70 7.75 9.85 -11.69
C ARG A 70 6.47 9.05 -11.40
N VAL A 71 6.44 8.39 -10.25
CA VAL A 71 5.24 7.68 -9.78
C VAL A 71 4.13 8.70 -9.55
N SER A 72 3.01 8.55 -10.24
CA SER A 72 1.87 9.47 -10.16
C SER A 72 0.92 9.13 -9.01
N HIS A 73 0.81 7.85 -8.65
CA HIS A 73 -0.11 7.36 -7.62
C HIS A 73 0.60 6.33 -6.73
N ILE A 74 0.54 6.53 -5.42
CA ILE A 74 1.01 5.55 -4.43
C ILE A 74 -0.22 4.79 -3.93
N ILE A 75 -0.36 3.53 -4.37
CA ILE A 75 -1.45 2.64 -3.96
C ILE A 75 -0.87 1.60 -3.00
N ARG A 76 -1.31 1.64 -1.72
CA ARG A 76 -0.76 0.76 -0.68
C ARG A 76 -1.76 0.52 0.45
N GLY A 77 -1.41 -0.32 1.44
CA GLY A 77 -2.29 -0.63 2.56
C GLY A 77 -2.47 0.51 3.55
N THR A 78 -3.62 0.54 4.23
CA THR A 78 -3.95 1.55 5.26
C THR A 78 -2.97 1.59 6.43
N GLU A 79 -2.16 0.56 6.64
CA GLU A 79 -1.10 0.55 7.65
C GLU A 79 -0.04 1.64 7.45
N PHE A 80 0.05 2.21 6.26
CA PHE A 80 0.98 3.29 5.93
C PHE A 80 0.41 4.70 6.14
N ILE A 81 -0.87 4.85 6.47
CA ILE A 81 -1.50 6.17 6.69
C ILE A 81 -0.73 6.97 7.74
N THR A 82 -0.35 6.34 8.85
CA THR A 82 0.34 7.00 9.95
C THR A 82 1.78 7.42 9.63
N SER A 83 2.42 6.78 8.64
CA SER A 83 3.76 7.15 8.18
C SER A 83 3.74 8.16 7.02
N THR A 84 2.61 8.32 6.35
CA THR A 84 2.47 9.22 5.20
C THR A 84 2.84 10.68 5.50
N PRO A 85 2.50 11.27 6.67
CA PRO A 85 2.94 12.63 6.99
C PRO A 85 4.46 12.80 6.98
N LYS A 86 5.21 11.78 7.41
CA LYS A 86 6.68 11.81 7.36
C LYS A 86 7.20 11.87 5.92
N HIS A 87 6.52 11.19 5.00
CA HIS A 87 6.84 11.25 3.56
C HIS A 87 6.46 12.61 2.98
N VAL A 88 5.30 13.16 3.31
CA VAL A 88 4.87 14.51 2.88
C VAL A 88 5.91 15.55 3.29
N LEU A 89 6.35 15.53 4.55
CA LEU A 89 7.40 16.43 5.05
C LEU A 89 8.75 16.25 4.32
N LEU A 90 9.05 15.05 3.81
CA LEU A 90 10.23 14.84 2.97
C LEU A 90 10.04 15.46 1.58
N TYR A 91 8.89 15.27 0.93
CA TYR A 91 8.56 15.94 -0.33
C TYR A 91 8.67 17.45 -0.20
N GLU A 92 8.10 18.03 0.87
CA GLU A 92 8.19 19.46 1.17
C GLU A 92 9.63 19.92 1.35
N ALA A 93 10.45 19.17 2.11
CA ALA A 93 11.85 19.50 2.36
C ALA A 93 12.70 19.50 1.08
N PHE A 94 12.35 18.69 0.10
CA PHE A 94 12.99 18.66 -1.23
C PHE A 94 12.38 19.67 -2.22
N GLY A 95 11.29 20.35 -1.85
CA GLY A 95 10.53 21.21 -2.77
C GLY A 95 9.82 20.44 -3.89
N TRP A 96 9.44 19.19 -3.61
CA TRP A 96 8.75 18.32 -4.56
C TRP A 96 7.26 18.23 -4.27
N GLU A 97 6.45 18.11 -5.32
CA GLU A 97 5.03 17.78 -5.18
C GLU A 97 4.88 16.29 -4.87
N PRO A 98 4.12 15.92 -3.83
CA PRO A 98 3.84 14.53 -3.53
C PRO A 98 2.92 13.90 -4.60
N PRO A 99 3.04 12.59 -4.87
CA PRO A 99 2.08 11.88 -5.72
C PRO A 99 0.72 11.74 -5.04
N VAL A 100 -0.27 11.27 -5.80
CA VAL A 100 -1.62 10.98 -5.27
C VAL A 100 -1.55 9.77 -4.34
N PHE A 101 -2.07 9.88 -3.12
CA PHE A 101 -2.14 8.79 -2.16
C PHE A 101 -3.47 8.04 -2.24
N VAL A 102 -3.40 6.70 -2.22
CA VAL A 102 -4.56 5.80 -2.22
C VAL A 102 -4.28 4.68 -1.21
N HIS A 103 -4.87 4.75 -0.02
CA HIS A 103 -4.65 3.74 1.00
C HIS A 103 -5.82 2.73 1.03
N LEU A 104 -5.52 1.50 0.58
CA LEU A 104 -6.50 0.42 0.46
C LEU A 104 -6.69 -0.32 1.78
N ALA A 105 -7.93 -0.69 2.07
CA ALA A 105 -8.23 -1.60 3.18
C ALA A 105 -7.59 -2.98 2.93
N PRO A 106 -7.18 -3.69 4.01
CA PRO A 106 -6.59 -5.03 3.87
C PRO A 106 -7.62 -6.05 3.37
N VAL A 107 -7.13 -7.05 2.65
CA VAL A 107 -7.90 -8.26 2.40
C VAL A 107 -7.88 -9.12 3.66
N MET A 108 -9.05 -9.60 4.09
CA MET A 108 -9.24 -10.40 5.29
C MET A 108 -9.42 -11.86 4.92
N GLY A 109 -8.94 -12.74 5.78
CA GLY A 109 -9.24 -14.17 5.74
C GLY A 109 -10.21 -14.53 6.89
N ARG A 110 -11.07 -15.51 6.66
CA ARG A 110 -11.94 -16.09 7.69
C ARG A 110 -11.32 -17.38 8.22
N ASP A 111 -11.27 -17.51 9.52
CA ASP A 111 -10.87 -18.73 10.19
C ASP A 111 -12.09 -19.66 10.29
N ASP A 112 -12.03 -20.82 9.66
CA ASP A 112 -13.15 -21.76 9.57
C ASP A 112 -13.54 -22.37 10.92
N ALA A 113 -12.59 -22.51 11.84
CA ALA A 113 -12.83 -23.10 13.16
C ALA A 113 -13.52 -22.12 14.11
N THR A 114 -13.18 -20.82 14.03
CA THR A 114 -13.66 -19.80 14.97
C THR A 114 -14.66 -18.82 14.35
N GLY A 115 -14.75 -18.78 13.03
CA GLY A 115 -15.54 -17.81 12.27
C GLY A 115 -15.00 -16.37 12.32
N LYS A 116 -13.85 -16.14 12.98
CA LYS A 116 -13.25 -14.81 13.12
C LYS A 116 -12.52 -14.41 11.85
N THR A 117 -12.62 -13.12 11.51
CA THR A 117 -11.86 -12.54 10.42
C THR A 117 -10.59 -11.86 10.93
N SER A 118 -9.49 -11.98 10.18
CA SER A 118 -8.24 -11.29 10.43
C SER A 118 -7.52 -11.03 9.11
N LYS A 119 -6.47 -10.18 9.10
CA LYS A 119 -5.70 -9.91 7.88
C LYS A 119 -5.28 -11.24 7.22
N LEU A 120 -5.53 -11.34 5.90
CA LEU A 120 -5.23 -12.55 5.13
C LEU A 120 -3.76 -12.94 5.28
N SER A 121 -3.52 -14.21 5.54
CA SER A 121 -2.18 -14.76 5.75
C SER A 121 -2.15 -16.25 5.40
N LYS A 122 -0.97 -16.85 5.29
CA LYS A 122 -0.78 -18.28 4.98
C LYS A 122 -1.53 -19.26 5.88
N ARG A 123 -1.92 -18.86 7.09
CA ARG A 123 -2.75 -19.68 8.00
C ARG A 123 -4.20 -19.85 7.52
N HIS A 124 -4.65 -19.04 6.57
CA HIS A 124 -5.98 -19.13 5.96
C HIS A 124 -5.98 -19.98 4.68
N GLY A 125 -4.91 -20.73 4.40
CA GLY A 125 -4.75 -21.55 3.22
C GLY A 125 -3.84 -20.94 2.14
N ALA A 126 -4.03 -21.34 0.90
CA ALA A 126 -3.29 -20.82 -0.25
C ALA A 126 -3.66 -19.35 -0.51
N THR A 127 -2.72 -18.44 -0.36
CA THR A 127 -2.94 -16.99 -0.47
C THR A 127 -2.06 -16.32 -1.51
N SER A 128 -1.08 -17.04 -2.07
CA SER A 128 -0.28 -16.56 -3.19
C SER A 128 -0.90 -16.96 -4.53
N PHE A 129 -0.66 -16.14 -5.54
CA PHE A 129 -1.10 -16.43 -6.90
C PHE A 129 -0.62 -17.82 -7.37
N ASP A 130 0.66 -18.14 -7.16
CA ASP A 130 1.25 -19.42 -7.56
C ASP A 130 0.61 -20.63 -6.86
N ASP A 131 0.24 -20.49 -5.58
CA ASP A 131 -0.42 -21.55 -4.85
C ASP A 131 -1.83 -21.80 -5.39
N LEU A 132 -2.57 -20.73 -5.71
CA LEU A 132 -3.90 -20.84 -6.32
C LEU A 132 -3.84 -21.49 -7.71
N VAL A 133 -2.85 -21.12 -8.52
CA VAL A 133 -2.61 -21.77 -9.84
C VAL A 133 -2.31 -23.26 -9.66
N LYS A 134 -1.46 -23.64 -8.69
CA LYS A 134 -1.17 -25.05 -8.38
C LYS A 134 -2.39 -25.83 -7.89
N MET A 135 -3.35 -25.16 -7.25
CA MET A 135 -4.65 -25.75 -6.89
C MET A 135 -5.59 -25.95 -8.08
N GLY A 136 -5.23 -25.46 -9.27
CA GLY A 136 -5.97 -25.64 -10.51
C GLY A 136 -6.90 -24.48 -10.87
N TYR A 137 -6.84 -23.36 -10.17
CA TYR A 137 -7.61 -22.17 -10.56
C TYR A 137 -6.99 -21.52 -11.81
N PRO A 138 -7.79 -21.15 -12.83
CA PRO A 138 -7.27 -20.45 -14.01
C PRO A 138 -6.67 -19.10 -13.64
N ALA A 139 -5.51 -18.76 -14.19
CA ALA A 139 -4.83 -17.50 -13.92
C ALA A 139 -5.73 -16.27 -14.16
N ALA A 140 -6.49 -16.26 -15.26
CA ALA A 140 -7.41 -15.17 -15.58
C ALA A 140 -8.55 -15.05 -14.54
N ALA A 141 -9.08 -16.16 -14.03
CA ALA A 141 -10.09 -16.16 -12.98
C ALA A 141 -9.54 -15.59 -11.66
N ILE A 142 -8.28 -15.95 -11.29
CA ILE A 142 -7.62 -15.41 -10.09
C ILE A 142 -7.46 -13.90 -10.23
N VAL A 143 -6.96 -13.41 -11.37
CA VAL A 143 -6.78 -11.95 -11.59
C VAL A 143 -8.11 -11.21 -11.50
N ASN A 144 -9.15 -11.70 -12.15
CA ASN A 144 -10.48 -11.11 -12.09
C ASN A 144 -11.03 -11.10 -10.65
N TYR A 145 -10.91 -12.23 -9.94
CA TYR A 145 -11.36 -12.34 -8.56
C TYR A 145 -10.64 -11.35 -7.63
N VAL A 146 -9.30 -11.27 -7.75
CA VAL A 146 -8.49 -10.35 -6.93
C VAL A 146 -8.83 -8.90 -7.23
N ALA A 147 -9.11 -8.55 -8.49
CA ALA A 147 -9.55 -7.20 -8.84
C ALA A 147 -10.83 -6.81 -8.08
N LEU A 148 -11.78 -7.73 -7.91
CA LEU A 148 -13.04 -7.48 -7.20
C LEU A 148 -12.92 -7.49 -5.66
N LEU A 149 -11.76 -7.86 -5.11
CA LEU A 149 -11.52 -7.85 -3.64
C LEU A 149 -11.31 -6.46 -3.04
N GLY A 150 -11.69 -5.43 -3.66
CA GLY A 150 -11.57 -4.06 -3.13
C GLY A 150 -11.90 -3.03 -4.19
N TRP A 151 -12.43 -3.49 -5.30
CA TRP A 151 -12.90 -2.66 -6.38
C TRP A 151 -14.24 -3.20 -6.92
N SER A 152 -15.07 -2.31 -7.43
CA SER A 152 -16.29 -2.65 -8.17
C SER A 152 -16.50 -1.67 -9.31
N PRO A 153 -16.95 -2.15 -10.49
CA PRO A 153 -17.29 -1.26 -11.59
C PRO A 153 -18.47 -0.36 -11.20
N LYS A 154 -18.44 0.89 -11.65
CA LYS A 154 -19.52 1.85 -11.34
C LYS A 154 -20.69 1.80 -12.31
N THR A 155 -20.48 1.24 -13.50
CA THR A 155 -21.42 1.29 -14.62
C THR A 155 -22.14 -0.03 -14.90
N THR A 156 -21.72 -1.13 -14.26
CA THR A 156 -22.25 -2.47 -14.50
C THR A 156 -22.21 -3.31 -13.23
N ASN A 157 -23.02 -4.34 -13.16
CA ASN A 157 -22.98 -5.39 -12.12
C ASN A 157 -22.23 -6.65 -12.62
N GLN A 158 -21.45 -6.52 -13.68
CA GLN A 158 -20.63 -7.62 -14.21
C GLN A 158 -19.59 -8.05 -13.18
N GLU A 159 -19.41 -9.35 -13.02
CA GLU A 159 -18.40 -9.94 -12.12
C GLU A 159 -17.34 -10.78 -12.89
N VAL A 160 -17.66 -11.24 -14.09
CA VAL A 160 -16.72 -12.02 -14.93
C VAL A 160 -16.25 -11.12 -16.07
N PHE A 161 -14.96 -10.86 -16.11
CA PHE A 161 -14.32 -9.95 -17.05
C PHE A 161 -13.14 -10.64 -17.75
N SER A 162 -12.98 -10.45 -19.04
CA SER A 162 -11.69 -10.64 -19.68
C SER A 162 -10.68 -9.60 -19.17
N MET A 163 -9.39 -9.79 -19.44
CA MET A 163 -8.37 -8.81 -19.06
C MET A 163 -8.61 -7.46 -19.74
N ASP A 164 -9.01 -7.44 -21.01
CA ASP A 164 -9.26 -6.20 -21.74
C ASP A 164 -10.47 -5.45 -21.16
N GLU A 165 -11.55 -6.18 -20.82
CA GLU A 165 -12.70 -5.59 -20.13
C GLU A 165 -12.35 -5.05 -18.73
N LEU A 166 -11.49 -5.74 -17.97
CA LEU A 166 -11.00 -5.24 -16.67
C LEU A 166 -10.22 -3.95 -16.83
N ILE A 167 -9.34 -3.87 -17.83
CA ILE A 167 -8.54 -2.68 -18.13
C ILE A 167 -9.46 -1.50 -18.49
N GLU A 168 -10.47 -1.75 -19.32
CA GLU A 168 -11.43 -0.72 -19.74
C GLU A 168 -12.34 -0.25 -18.58
N ALA A 169 -12.78 -1.18 -17.74
CA ALA A 169 -13.72 -0.90 -16.65
C ALA A 169 -13.04 -0.31 -15.41
N PHE A 170 -11.74 -0.54 -15.22
CA PHE A 170 -11.04 -0.14 -14.00
C PHE A 170 -10.98 1.37 -13.84
N SER A 171 -11.35 1.82 -12.65
CA SER A 171 -11.22 3.23 -12.26
C SER A 171 -10.90 3.33 -10.75
N ILE A 172 -10.22 4.39 -10.36
CA ILE A 172 -9.89 4.66 -8.95
C ILE A 172 -11.18 4.90 -8.13
N GLU A 173 -12.20 5.49 -8.74
CA GLU A 173 -13.50 5.73 -8.10
C GLU A 173 -14.24 4.43 -7.73
N GLY A 174 -13.89 3.32 -8.37
CA GLY A 174 -14.40 1.98 -8.04
C GLY A 174 -13.79 1.36 -6.78
N LEU A 175 -12.70 1.91 -6.26
CA LEU A 175 -12.02 1.38 -5.09
C LEU A 175 -12.85 1.53 -3.81
N SER A 176 -12.79 0.53 -2.93
CA SER A 176 -13.54 0.45 -1.68
C SER A 176 -12.68 0.82 -0.47
N LYS A 177 -13.30 1.55 0.49
CA LYS A 177 -12.72 1.80 1.82
C LYS A 177 -12.85 0.60 2.76
N SER A 178 -13.78 -0.30 2.46
CA SER A 178 -14.09 -1.44 3.33
C SER A 178 -13.18 -2.62 3.04
N PRO A 179 -12.73 -3.35 4.07
CA PRO A 179 -12.01 -4.60 3.88
C PRO A 179 -12.86 -5.60 3.11
N ALA A 180 -12.25 -6.32 2.17
CA ALA A 180 -12.85 -7.46 1.51
C ALA A 180 -12.42 -8.75 2.21
N VAL A 181 -13.32 -9.75 2.26
CA VAL A 181 -13.01 -11.09 2.78
C VAL A 181 -12.72 -12.01 1.61
N PHE A 182 -11.57 -12.69 1.68
CA PHE A 182 -11.22 -13.72 0.69
C PHE A 182 -12.15 -14.92 0.85
N ASP A 183 -12.82 -15.29 -0.23
CA ASP A 183 -13.85 -16.32 -0.30
C ASP A 183 -13.49 -17.33 -1.39
N TYR A 184 -13.14 -18.56 -0.97
CA TYR A 184 -12.79 -19.66 -1.89
C TYR A 184 -13.98 -20.15 -2.70
N ASP A 185 -15.19 -20.10 -2.16
CA ASP A 185 -16.40 -20.54 -2.87
C ASP A 185 -16.69 -19.58 -4.04
N LYS A 186 -16.52 -18.27 -3.80
CA LYS A 186 -16.67 -17.28 -4.87
C LYS A 186 -15.56 -17.42 -5.93
N LEU A 187 -14.31 -17.67 -5.55
CA LEU A 187 -13.22 -17.96 -6.49
C LEU A 187 -13.51 -19.23 -7.30
N GLY A 188 -14.03 -20.27 -6.64
CA GLY A 188 -14.42 -21.52 -7.29
C GLY A 188 -15.54 -21.33 -8.32
N TRP A 189 -16.59 -20.59 -7.94
CA TRP A 189 -17.67 -20.22 -8.85
C TRP A 189 -17.15 -19.46 -10.07
N MET A 190 -16.35 -18.42 -9.86
CA MET A 190 -15.77 -17.61 -10.93
C MET A 190 -14.89 -18.45 -11.86
N SER A 191 -14.08 -19.36 -11.30
CA SER A 191 -13.26 -20.28 -12.10
C SER A 191 -14.11 -21.18 -12.98
N GLY A 192 -15.28 -21.63 -12.46
CA GLY A 192 -16.25 -22.39 -13.25
C GLY A 192 -16.79 -21.61 -14.45
N GLU A 193 -17.03 -20.32 -14.32
CA GLU A 193 -17.46 -19.48 -15.45
C GLU A 193 -16.36 -19.36 -16.53
N TYR A 194 -15.10 -19.22 -16.12
CA TYR A 194 -13.99 -19.20 -17.05
C TYR A 194 -13.81 -20.54 -17.79
N PHE A 195 -13.97 -21.67 -17.11
CA PHE A 195 -13.91 -23.00 -17.78
C PHE A 195 -15.03 -23.22 -18.79
N LYS A 196 -16.22 -22.65 -18.55
CA LYS A 196 -17.32 -22.75 -19.52
C LYS A 196 -17.07 -21.91 -20.78
N ALA A 197 -16.24 -20.89 -20.69
CA ALA A 197 -15.93 -19.98 -21.80
C ALA A 197 -14.70 -20.42 -22.61
N MET A 198 -13.96 -21.44 -22.15
CA MET A 198 -12.82 -22.04 -22.84
C MET A 198 -13.26 -23.11 -23.84
#